data_52ee7358d9f9bc19eecd7a6625e54c2c
#
_entry.id   52ee7358d9f9bc19eecd7a6625e54c2c
#
_cell.length_a   1.000
_cell.length_b   1.000
_cell.length_c   1.000
_cell.angle_alpha   90.00
_cell.angle_beta   90.00
_cell.angle_gamma   90.00
#
_symmetry.space_group_name_H-M   'P 1'
#
loop_
_entity.id
_entity.type
_entity.pdbx_description
1 polymer ?
#
loop_
_entity_poly.entity_id
_entity_poly.type
_entity_poly.pdbx_seq_one_letter_code
_entity_poly.pdbx_strand_id
1 'polypeptide(L)'
;MRQGVINQIIGPVIDIKFEEGNLPELLNAIKIPHGDQDVMAEVAQHVGDDVVRCVALSSTDGLTRGMEALDTGAPITVPVGDEVLGRLFNVMGQTIDEKGPVHTTKTSPIHKPAPSFADQNTKSEIYETGIKVIDLIAPYTRGGKVGLFGGAGVGKTVLIQELINNIAKEHGGISVFAGVGERTREVNDLYNEMIESGVIEKTAMVFGQMNEPPGARMRVALTGLTMAEYFRDEEGQDVLLFIDNIFRFTQAGSEVSALLGRMPSAVGYQPTLATEMGALQERITSTKNGSITSVQAIYVPADDLTDPAPATAFAHLDATTVLNRSITELGIYPAVDPLESTSRILDPLIVGEEHYQVARAVQEVLQKYKDLQDIIAILGMDELSEEDKLTVARARKIQRFFSQPFSVAQQFTGTPGKYVPLKETIRGFKEILEGKHDRIPENLFLMAGGIDEVVERYEAQHGTES
;
A
#
# COMPACT_ATOMS: atom_id res chain seq x y z
N MET A 1 -18.79 17.72 -28.74
CA MET A 1 -17.92 18.24 -27.66
C MET A 1 -18.18 19.72 -27.53
N ARG A 2 -18.33 20.20 -26.29
CA ARG A 2 -18.43 21.66 -26.03
C ARG A 2 -17.05 22.27 -26.24
N GLN A 3 -17.00 23.42 -26.87
CA GLN A 3 -15.76 24.11 -27.19
C GLN A 3 -15.60 25.36 -26.33
N GLY A 4 -14.44 25.51 -25.75
CA GLY A 4 -14.04 26.71 -25.00
C GLY A 4 -12.70 27.29 -25.48
N VAL A 5 -12.32 28.39 -24.88
CA VAL A 5 -11.08 29.12 -25.20
C VAL A 5 -10.34 29.40 -23.90
N ILE A 6 -9.04 29.17 -23.88
CA ILE A 6 -8.19 29.48 -22.72
C ILE A 6 -8.23 30.99 -22.48
N ASN A 7 -8.64 31.37 -21.28
CA ASN A 7 -8.74 32.74 -20.82
C ASN A 7 -7.52 33.18 -20.01
N GLN A 8 -6.98 32.30 -19.18
CA GLN A 8 -5.83 32.57 -18.32
C GLN A 8 -5.10 31.30 -17.98
N ILE A 9 -3.79 31.36 -17.77
CA ILE A 9 -2.94 30.27 -17.30
C ILE A 9 -2.11 30.77 -16.13
N ILE A 10 -2.22 30.08 -14.98
CA ILE A 10 -1.43 30.34 -13.77
C ILE A 10 -0.78 29.04 -13.35
N GLY A 11 0.45 28.76 -13.81
CA GLY A 11 1.11 27.48 -13.57
C GLY A 11 0.25 26.31 -14.07
N PRO A 12 -0.06 25.33 -13.22
CA PRO A 12 -0.89 24.17 -13.61
C PRO A 12 -2.39 24.47 -13.62
N VAL A 13 -2.83 25.69 -13.29
CA VAL A 13 -4.23 26.09 -13.29
C VAL A 13 -4.57 26.84 -14.57
N ILE A 14 -5.64 26.42 -15.23
CA ILE A 14 -6.08 26.96 -16.52
C ILE A 14 -7.54 27.43 -16.39
N ASP A 15 -7.79 28.69 -16.66
CA ASP A 15 -9.15 29.22 -16.75
C ASP A 15 -9.62 29.20 -18.23
N ILE A 16 -10.76 28.56 -18.45
CA ILE A 16 -11.32 28.36 -19.81
C ILE A 16 -12.72 28.93 -19.85
N LYS A 17 -12.97 29.76 -20.86
CA LYS A 17 -14.26 30.36 -21.13
C LYS A 17 -15.05 29.53 -22.12
N PHE A 18 -16.29 29.19 -21.76
CA PHE A 18 -17.24 28.52 -22.64
C PHE A 18 -18.42 29.44 -23.03
N GLU A 19 -19.27 28.98 -23.89
CA GLU A 19 -20.51 29.68 -24.22
C GLU A 19 -21.46 29.69 -23.03
N GLU A 20 -22.25 30.78 -22.94
CA GLU A 20 -23.27 30.95 -21.92
C GLU A 20 -24.23 29.74 -21.84
N GLY A 21 -24.43 29.23 -20.64
CA GLY A 21 -25.33 28.08 -20.39
C GLY A 21 -24.77 26.74 -20.87
N ASN A 22 -23.52 26.69 -21.33
CA ASN A 22 -22.93 25.48 -21.90
C ASN A 22 -21.62 25.08 -21.19
N LEU A 23 -21.57 25.26 -19.86
CA LEU A 23 -20.40 24.96 -19.04
C LEU A 23 -20.18 23.45 -18.84
N PRO A 24 -18.93 22.99 -18.84
CA PRO A 24 -18.60 21.64 -18.41
C PRO A 24 -19.00 21.38 -16.95
N GLU A 25 -19.39 20.15 -16.67
CA GLU A 25 -19.63 19.73 -15.30
C GLU A 25 -18.32 19.64 -14.51
N LEU A 26 -18.40 19.76 -13.20
CA LEU A 26 -17.25 19.54 -12.32
C LEU A 26 -16.67 18.13 -12.55
N LEU A 27 -15.35 18.04 -12.50
CA LEU A 27 -14.56 16.82 -12.71
C LEU A 27 -14.50 16.34 -14.17
N ASN A 28 -15.17 17.00 -15.10
CA ASN A 28 -15.01 16.67 -16.52
C ASN A 28 -13.56 16.86 -16.98
N ALA A 29 -13.11 15.97 -17.86
CA ALA A 29 -11.84 16.08 -18.53
C ALA A 29 -11.95 17.07 -19.71
N ILE A 30 -11.04 18.01 -19.74
CA ILE A 30 -10.91 18.99 -20.82
C ILE A 30 -9.66 18.65 -21.61
N LYS A 31 -9.81 18.53 -22.93
CA LYS A 31 -8.73 18.27 -23.86
C LYS A 31 -8.27 19.56 -24.52
N ILE A 32 -7.00 19.87 -24.38
CA ILE A 32 -6.38 21.04 -25.01
C ILE A 32 -5.38 20.54 -26.04
N PRO A 33 -5.71 20.64 -27.37
CA PRO A 33 -4.79 20.23 -28.42
C PRO A 33 -3.50 21.08 -28.37
N HIS A 34 -2.35 20.41 -28.30
CA HIS A 34 -1.05 21.09 -28.21
C HIS A 34 0.06 20.25 -28.85
N GLY A 35 0.46 20.58 -30.06
CA GLY A 35 1.51 19.85 -30.76
C GLY A 35 1.18 18.38 -30.99
N ASP A 36 2.14 17.50 -30.68
CA ASP A 36 2.01 16.07 -30.84
C ASP A 36 1.28 15.38 -29.67
N GLN A 37 1.10 16.10 -28.56
CA GLN A 37 0.43 15.58 -27.38
C GLN A 37 -0.59 16.58 -26.86
N ASP A 38 -1.79 16.09 -26.56
CA ASP A 38 -2.81 16.91 -25.96
C ASP A 38 -2.53 17.11 -24.46
N VAL A 39 -2.83 18.31 -23.96
CA VAL A 39 -2.84 18.57 -22.53
C VAL A 39 -4.23 18.27 -21.99
N MET A 40 -4.30 17.41 -20.99
CA MET A 40 -5.54 17.10 -20.29
C MET A 40 -5.63 17.90 -19.01
N ALA A 41 -6.82 18.42 -18.73
CA ALA A 41 -7.11 19.14 -17.50
C ALA A 41 -8.46 18.67 -16.93
N GLU A 42 -8.63 18.87 -15.64
CA GLU A 42 -9.85 18.50 -14.92
C GLU A 42 -10.56 19.75 -14.39
N VAL A 43 -11.86 19.88 -14.62
CA VAL A 43 -12.66 21.00 -14.12
C VAL A 43 -12.75 20.93 -12.60
N ALA A 44 -12.21 21.94 -11.91
CA ALA A 44 -12.19 22.03 -10.46
C ALA A 44 -13.25 22.98 -9.88
N GLN A 45 -13.54 24.09 -10.59
CA GLN A 45 -14.45 25.12 -10.12
C GLN A 45 -15.16 25.83 -11.30
N HIS A 46 -16.38 26.30 -11.05
CA HIS A 46 -17.03 27.34 -11.85
C HIS A 46 -16.78 28.68 -11.17
N VAL A 47 -16.11 29.60 -11.87
CA VAL A 47 -15.67 30.88 -11.26
C VAL A 47 -16.55 32.08 -11.64
N GLY A 48 -17.62 31.86 -12.40
CA GLY A 48 -18.51 32.91 -12.91
C GLY A 48 -18.11 33.39 -14.32
N ASP A 49 -18.95 34.19 -14.93
CA ASP A 49 -18.75 34.77 -16.29
C ASP A 49 -18.46 33.71 -17.37
N ASP A 50 -19.10 32.55 -17.25
CA ASP A 50 -18.94 31.38 -18.15
C ASP A 50 -17.51 30.81 -18.18
N VAL A 51 -16.74 31.04 -17.12
CA VAL A 51 -15.37 30.55 -16.97
C VAL A 51 -15.32 29.40 -16.00
N VAL A 52 -14.64 28.32 -16.39
CA VAL A 52 -14.30 27.21 -15.51
C VAL A 52 -12.82 27.21 -15.20
N ARG A 53 -12.49 26.89 -13.96
CA ARG A 53 -11.09 26.75 -13.52
C ARG A 53 -10.74 25.27 -13.50
N CYS A 54 -9.67 24.94 -14.24
CA CYS A 54 -9.20 23.56 -14.41
C CYS A 54 -7.81 23.38 -13.85
N VAL A 55 -7.51 22.16 -13.45
CA VAL A 55 -6.18 21.73 -13.00
C VAL A 55 -5.59 20.80 -14.06
N ALA A 56 -4.44 21.17 -14.61
CA ALA A 56 -3.75 20.38 -15.62
C ALA A 56 -3.15 19.09 -15.03
N LEU A 57 -3.20 18.01 -15.80
CA LEU A 57 -2.63 16.71 -15.47
C LEU A 57 -1.26 16.48 -16.14
N SER A 58 -0.84 17.40 -16.98
CA SER A 58 0.50 17.43 -17.60
C SER A 58 1.00 18.86 -17.65
N SER A 59 2.25 19.05 -18.13
CA SER A 59 2.84 20.38 -18.21
C SER A 59 1.98 21.34 -19.05
N THR A 60 1.82 22.56 -18.57
CA THR A 60 1.15 23.67 -19.29
C THR A 60 2.12 24.50 -20.14
N ASP A 61 3.38 24.09 -20.19
CA ASP A 61 4.40 24.82 -20.96
C ASP A 61 4.01 24.91 -22.45
N GLY A 62 4.10 26.13 -22.99
CA GLY A 62 3.72 26.39 -24.37
C GLY A 62 2.24 26.65 -24.61
N LEU A 63 1.38 26.47 -23.63
CA LEU A 63 -0.02 26.90 -23.76
C LEU A 63 -0.13 28.42 -23.70
N THR A 64 -1.03 28.96 -24.51
CA THR A 64 -1.26 30.38 -24.57
C THR A 64 -2.75 30.70 -24.49
N ARG A 65 -3.03 31.92 -24.03
CA ARG A 65 -4.38 32.47 -24.05
C ARG A 65 -4.92 32.48 -25.49
N GLY A 66 -6.18 32.08 -25.65
CA GLY A 66 -6.84 32.02 -26.94
C GLY A 66 -6.82 30.64 -27.60
N MET A 67 -6.06 29.67 -27.05
CA MET A 67 -6.08 28.31 -27.55
C MET A 67 -7.42 27.62 -27.28
N GLU A 68 -7.79 26.72 -28.18
CA GLU A 68 -9.00 25.90 -28.09
C GLU A 68 -8.91 24.88 -26.98
N ALA A 69 -10.01 24.66 -26.25
CA ALA A 69 -10.18 23.63 -25.25
C ALA A 69 -11.50 22.90 -25.45
N LEU A 70 -11.49 21.60 -25.41
CA LEU A 70 -12.63 20.74 -25.69
C LEU A 70 -13.10 20.01 -24.45
N ASP A 71 -14.37 20.21 -24.08
CA ASP A 71 -15.01 19.40 -23.03
C ASP A 71 -15.32 17.99 -23.57
N THR A 72 -14.71 16.97 -22.98
CA THR A 72 -14.95 15.58 -23.37
C THR A 72 -16.30 15.06 -22.94
N GLY A 73 -17.02 15.77 -22.06
CA GLY A 73 -18.33 15.40 -21.55
C GLY A 73 -18.33 14.34 -20.45
N ALA A 74 -17.16 13.93 -20.00
CA ALA A 74 -16.99 12.91 -18.96
C ALA A 74 -15.72 13.16 -18.13
N PRO A 75 -15.62 12.62 -16.92
CA PRO A 75 -14.36 12.57 -16.16
C PRO A 75 -13.26 11.84 -16.92
N ILE A 76 -12.02 11.97 -16.44
CA ILE A 76 -10.89 11.21 -16.97
C ILE A 76 -11.25 9.72 -16.94
N THR A 77 -11.07 9.08 -18.08
CA THR A 77 -11.42 7.68 -18.31
C THR A 77 -10.16 6.91 -18.66
N VAL A 78 -9.95 5.78 -18.01
CA VAL A 78 -8.73 4.97 -18.12
C VAL A 78 -9.06 3.55 -18.57
N PRO A 79 -8.11 2.85 -19.23
CA PRO A 79 -8.33 1.46 -19.63
C PRO A 79 -8.41 0.55 -18.39
N VAL A 80 -9.27 -0.44 -18.48
CA VAL A 80 -9.46 -1.48 -17.46
C VAL A 80 -9.54 -2.85 -18.13
N GLY A 81 -9.44 -3.92 -17.36
CA GLY A 81 -9.51 -5.28 -17.83
C GLY A 81 -8.17 -6.00 -17.78
N ASP A 82 -8.14 -7.25 -18.22
CA ASP A 82 -6.92 -8.10 -18.15
C ASP A 82 -5.74 -7.53 -18.94
N GLU A 83 -6.02 -6.72 -19.95
CA GLU A 83 -5.02 -6.12 -20.83
C GLU A 83 -4.12 -5.09 -20.11
N VAL A 84 -4.55 -4.59 -18.94
CA VAL A 84 -3.71 -3.66 -18.14
C VAL A 84 -2.66 -4.40 -17.31
N LEU A 85 -2.79 -5.70 -17.13
CA LEU A 85 -1.83 -6.49 -16.35
C LEU A 85 -0.48 -6.56 -17.05
N GLY A 86 0.57 -6.44 -16.29
CA GLY A 86 1.95 -6.43 -16.79
C GLY A 86 2.37 -5.09 -17.40
N ARG A 87 1.54 -4.09 -17.34
CA ARG A 87 1.74 -2.80 -18.00
C ARG A 87 1.94 -1.66 -16.99
N LEU A 88 2.57 -0.62 -17.47
CA LEU A 88 2.90 0.59 -16.71
C LEU A 88 2.21 1.80 -17.34
N PHE A 89 1.47 2.55 -16.51
CA PHE A 89 0.61 3.66 -16.96
C PHE A 89 0.94 4.97 -16.25
N ASN A 90 0.59 6.08 -16.89
CA ASN A 90 0.48 7.40 -16.26
C ASN A 90 -0.93 7.63 -15.68
N VAL A 91 -1.16 8.81 -15.12
CA VAL A 91 -2.45 9.19 -14.52
C VAL A 91 -3.64 9.11 -15.49
N MET A 92 -3.40 9.32 -16.78
CA MET A 92 -4.44 9.28 -17.82
C MET A 92 -4.65 7.87 -18.38
N GLY A 93 -3.97 6.88 -17.86
CA GLY A 93 -4.05 5.51 -18.36
C GLY A 93 -3.32 5.28 -19.69
N GLN A 94 -2.40 6.17 -20.04
CA GLN A 94 -1.50 5.97 -21.17
C GLN A 94 -0.30 5.13 -20.74
N THR A 95 0.13 4.21 -21.60
CA THR A 95 1.28 3.35 -21.31
C THR A 95 2.59 4.15 -21.40
N ILE A 96 3.49 3.89 -20.46
CA ILE A 96 4.81 4.50 -20.36
C ILE A 96 5.95 3.49 -20.35
N ASP A 97 5.65 2.24 -20.64
CA ASP A 97 6.59 1.11 -20.64
C ASP A 97 7.23 0.81 -22.02
N GLU A 98 7.00 1.67 -23.00
CA GLU A 98 7.52 1.53 -24.37
C GLU A 98 7.06 0.27 -25.12
N LYS A 99 6.00 -0.39 -24.63
CA LYS A 99 5.43 -1.59 -25.27
C LYS A 99 4.22 -1.31 -26.16
N GLY A 100 3.98 -0.02 -26.46
CA GLY A 100 2.83 0.42 -27.24
C GLY A 100 1.53 0.52 -26.43
N PRO A 101 0.44 0.98 -27.06
CA PRO A 101 -0.83 1.19 -26.39
C PRO A 101 -1.48 -0.12 -25.95
N VAL A 102 -2.33 -0.05 -24.94
CA VAL A 102 -3.17 -1.18 -24.52
C VAL A 102 -4.35 -1.34 -25.48
N HIS A 103 -4.54 -2.56 -25.98
CA HIS A 103 -5.64 -2.90 -26.87
C HIS A 103 -6.85 -3.38 -26.07
N THR A 104 -7.59 -2.46 -25.49
CA THR A 104 -8.84 -2.75 -24.79
C THR A 104 -9.94 -1.79 -25.21
N THR A 105 -11.17 -2.29 -25.27
CA THR A 105 -12.38 -1.47 -25.46
C THR A 105 -13.01 -1.09 -24.13
N LYS A 106 -12.54 -1.68 -23.03
CA LYS A 106 -13.07 -1.45 -21.69
C LYS A 106 -12.37 -0.27 -21.04
N THR A 107 -13.15 0.73 -20.70
CA THR A 107 -12.68 1.94 -20.01
C THR A 107 -13.58 2.25 -18.83
N SER A 108 -13.06 2.98 -17.86
CA SER A 108 -13.83 3.39 -16.68
C SER A 108 -13.40 4.77 -16.21
N PRO A 109 -14.34 5.63 -15.78
CA PRO A 109 -13.98 6.93 -15.21
C PRO A 109 -13.30 6.75 -13.85
N ILE A 110 -12.34 7.61 -13.55
CA ILE A 110 -11.61 7.58 -12.27
C ILE A 110 -12.46 8.13 -11.11
N HIS A 111 -13.45 8.96 -11.38
CA HIS A 111 -14.37 9.49 -10.38
C HIS A 111 -15.62 8.65 -10.35
N LYS A 112 -15.79 7.92 -9.26
CA LYS A 112 -16.96 7.07 -8.99
C LYS A 112 -17.37 7.20 -7.53
N PRO A 113 -18.65 7.01 -7.22
CA PRO A 113 -19.09 6.91 -5.84
C PRO A 113 -18.53 5.63 -5.20
N ALA A 114 -18.36 5.64 -3.89
CA ALA A 114 -18.08 4.44 -3.11
C ALA A 114 -19.24 3.42 -3.28
N PRO A 115 -18.97 2.11 -3.08
CA PRO A 115 -20.03 1.11 -3.08
C PRO A 115 -21.16 1.46 -2.10
N SER A 116 -22.40 1.22 -2.49
CA SER A 116 -23.54 1.48 -1.62
C SER A 116 -23.50 0.57 -0.38
N PHE A 117 -24.16 0.98 0.68
CA PHE A 117 -24.29 0.15 1.88
C PHE A 117 -24.82 -1.26 1.57
N ALA A 118 -25.76 -1.36 0.65
CA ALA A 118 -26.36 -2.63 0.25
C ALA A 118 -25.38 -3.57 -0.50
N ASP A 119 -24.38 -3.01 -1.16
CA ASP A 119 -23.41 -3.77 -1.94
C ASP A 119 -22.16 -4.18 -1.15
N GLN A 120 -21.96 -3.60 0.04
CA GLN A 120 -20.81 -3.91 0.88
C GLN A 120 -20.96 -5.27 1.56
N ASN A 121 -19.83 -5.96 1.68
CA ASN A 121 -19.71 -7.15 2.51
C ASN A 121 -19.09 -6.73 3.85
N THR A 122 -19.85 -6.87 4.93
CA THR A 122 -19.43 -6.44 6.27
C THR A 122 -18.73 -7.54 7.07
N LYS A 123 -18.54 -8.73 6.49
CA LYS A 123 -17.89 -9.85 7.17
C LYS A 123 -16.39 -9.57 7.33
N SER A 124 -15.90 -9.62 8.57
CA SER A 124 -14.49 -9.50 8.87
C SER A 124 -13.81 -10.86 8.74
N GLU A 125 -12.88 -10.97 7.79
CA GLU A 125 -12.11 -12.18 7.54
C GLU A 125 -10.62 -11.84 7.43
N ILE A 126 -9.77 -12.76 7.90
CA ILE A 126 -8.33 -12.64 7.72
C ILE A 126 -7.98 -12.80 6.23
N TYR A 127 -7.14 -11.90 5.75
CA TYR A 127 -6.47 -12.02 4.45
C TYR A 127 -5.08 -12.61 4.69
N GLU A 128 -4.96 -13.93 4.55
CA GLU A 128 -3.74 -14.67 4.84
C GLU A 128 -2.61 -14.29 3.87
N THR A 129 -1.49 -13.84 4.40
CA THR A 129 -0.34 -13.36 3.61
C THR A 129 0.76 -14.41 3.45
N GLY A 130 0.78 -15.43 4.29
CA GLY A 130 1.86 -16.42 4.36
C GLY A 130 3.13 -15.91 5.04
N ILE A 131 3.06 -14.72 5.62
CA ILE A 131 4.16 -14.09 6.36
C ILE A 131 3.83 -14.17 7.86
N LYS A 132 4.63 -14.93 8.59
CA LYS A 132 4.35 -15.28 9.99
C LYS A 132 4.06 -14.09 10.89
N VAL A 133 4.91 -13.07 10.83
CA VAL A 133 4.76 -11.90 11.72
C VAL A 133 3.49 -11.11 11.43
N ILE A 134 3.13 -10.99 10.17
CA ILE A 134 1.90 -10.29 9.76
C ILE A 134 0.67 -11.08 10.19
N ASP A 135 0.60 -12.34 9.81
CA ASP A 135 -0.58 -13.17 10.03
C ASP A 135 -0.86 -13.45 11.52
N LEU A 136 0.19 -13.56 12.33
CA LEU A 136 0.03 -13.80 13.77
C LEU A 136 -0.29 -12.51 14.55
N ILE A 137 0.50 -11.46 14.34
CA ILE A 137 0.51 -10.26 15.20
C ILE A 137 -0.38 -9.15 14.67
N ALA A 138 -0.33 -8.90 13.38
CA ALA A 138 -1.05 -7.80 12.73
C ALA A 138 -1.75 -8.28 11.46
N PRO A 139 -2.69 -9.24 11.57
CA PRO A 139 -3.34 -9.84 10.41
C PRO A 139 -4.09 -8.80 9.59
N TYR A 140 -4.05 -8.97 8.27
CA TYR A 140 -4.76 -8.12 7.33
C TYR A 140 -6.23 -8.55 7.26
N THR A 141 -7.10 -7.55 7.13
CA THR A 141 -8.52 -7.79 6.89
C THR A 141 -8.77 -7.82 5.38
N ARG A 142 -9.49 -8.81 4.90
CA ARG A 142 -9.96 -8.82 3.51
C ARG A 142 -10.86 -7.62 3.27
N GLY A 143 -10.52 -6.81 2.27
CA GLY A 143 -11.19 -5.54 2.00
C GLY A 143 -10.82 -4.41 2.98
N GLY A 144 -9.81 -4.61 3.82
CA GLY A 144 -9.32 -3.63 4.78
C GLY A 144 -8.20 -2.75 4.24
N LYS A 145 -7.83 -1.79 5.06
CA LYS A 145 -6.79 -0.80 4.76
C LYS A 145 -5.65 -0.96 5.74
N VAL A 146 -4.46 -1.20 5.20
CA VAL A 146 -3.23 -1.41 5.99
C VAL A 146 -2.29 -0.24 5.77
N GLY A 147 -1.86 0.37 6.85
CA GLY A 147 -0.76 1.35 6.82
C GLY A 147 0.59 0.67 6.92
N LEU A 148 1.50 1.00 6.03
CA LEU A 148 2.86 0.50 6.03
C LEU A 148 3.82 1.64 6.38
N PHE A 149 4.52 1.49 7.51
CA PHE A 149 5.47 2.46 8.03
C PHE A 149 6.88 1.90 7.98
N GLY A 150 7.82 2.70 7.57
CA GLY A 150 9.23 2.31 7.59
C GLY A 150 10.10 3.33 6.87
N GLY A 151 11.31 3.50 7.39
CA GLY A 151 12.32 4.35 6.76
C GLY A 151 12.94 3.70 5.52
N ALA A 152 13.94 4.36 4.97
CA ALA A 152 14.70 3.82 3.85
C ALA A 152 15.52 2.59 4.28
N GLY A 153 15.62 1.59 3.41
CA GLY A 153 16.49 0.43 3.59
C GLY A 153 16.00 -0.61 4.60
N VAL A 154 14.72 -0.61 4.95
CA VAL A 154 14.14 -1.60 5.89
C VAL A 154 13.41 -2.76 5.19
N GLY A 155 13.50 -2.85 3.87
CA GLY A 155 12.92 -3.95 3.10
C GLY A 155 11.45 -3.75 2.70
N LYS A 156 10.98 -2.51 2.65
CA LYS A 156 9.59 -2.18 2.23
C LYS A 156 9.26 -2.74 0.86
N THR A 157 10.10 -2.49 -0.14
CA THR A 157 9.89 -2.95 -1.52
C THR A 157 9.85 -4.47 -1.64
N VAL A 158 10.76 -5.15 -0.96
CA VAL A 158 10.82 -6.62 -0.98
C VAL A 158 9.58 -7.22 -0.31
N LEU A 159 9.10 -6.63 0.77
CA LEU A 159 7.86 -7.03 1.42
C LEU A 159 6.65 -6.88 0.49
N ILE A 160 6.54 -5.75 -0.21
CA ILE A 160 5.48 -5.51 -1.19
C ILE A 160 5.51 -6.57 -2.29
N GLN A 161 6.68 -6.86 -2.85
CA GLN A 161 6.84 -7.88 -3.88
C GLN A 161 6.46 -9.27 -3.39
N GLU A 162 6.80 -9.63 -2.16
CA GLU A 162 6.42 -10.93 -1.59
C GLU A 162 4.92 -11.03 -1.36
N LEU A 163 4.27 -9.95 -0.91
CA LEU A 163 2.81 -9.90 -0.80
C LEU A 163 2.14 -10.11 -2.16
N ILE A 164 2.62 -9.46 -3.20
CA ILE A 164 2.12 -9.64 -4.58
C ILE A 164 2.32 -11.09 -5.03
N ASN A 165 3.51 -11.64 -4.81
CA ASN A 165 3.83 -13.02 -5.20
C ASN A 165 2.92 -14.04 -4.49
N ASN A 166 2.73 -13.88 -3.19
CA ASN A 166 1.91 -14.79 -2.39
C ASN A 166 0.43 -14.72 -2.79
N ILE A 167 -0.09 -13.51 -3.02
CA ILE A 167 -1.46 -13.31 -3.51
C ILE A 167 -1.66 -13.97 -4.88
N ALA A 168 -0.72 -13.78 -5.80
CA ALA A 168 -0.82 -14.36 -7.14
C ALA A 168 -0.75 -15.88 -7.12
N LYS A 169 0.14 -16.47 -6.34
CA LYS A 169 0.37 -17.94 -6.32
C LYS A 169 -0.64 -18.70 -5.46
N GLU A 170 -0.94 -18.19 -4.26
CA GLU A 170 -1.76 -18.92 -3.29
C GLU A 170 -3.24 -18.57 -3.39
N HIS A 171 -3.58 -17.37 -3.79
CA HIS A 171 -4.96 -16.90 -3.87
C HIS A 171 -5.43 -16.69 -5.31
N GLY A 172 -4.55 -16.81 -6.31
CA GLY A 172 -4.88 -16.54 -7.71
C GLY A 172 -5.29 -15.09 -7.99
N GLY A 173 -4.95 -14.18 -7.08
CA GLY A 173 -5.39 -12.80 -7.10
C GLY A 173 -4.53 -11.89 -7.97
N ILE A 174 -5.03 -10.69 -8.17
CA ILE A 174 -4.44 -9.63 -8.95
C ILE A 174 -4.01 -8.50 -8.04
N SER A 175 -2.94 -7.81 -8.42
CA SER A 175 -2.44 -6.64 -7.70
C SER A 175 -2.41 -5.42 -8.60
N VAL A 176 -2.61 -4.26 -8.00
CA VAL A 176 -2.43 -2.95 -8.63
C VAL A 176 -1.49 -2.13 -7.76
N PHE A 177 -0.48 -1.54 -8.37
CA PHE A 177 0.46 -0.66 -7.69
C PHE A 177 0.30 0.77 -8.18
N ALA A 178 -0.01 1.69 -7.28
CA ALA A 178 -0.11 3.12 -7.56
C ALA A 178 1.04 3.87 -6.87
N GLY A 179 2.01 4.33 -7.65
CA GLY A 179 3.12 5.16 -7.19
C GLY A 179 2.76 6.63 -7.24
N VAL A 180 2.70 7.29 -6.09
CA VAL A 180 2.30 8.68 -5.96
C VAL A 180 3.48 9.55 -5.53
N GLY A 181 3.93 10.42 -6.41
CA GLY A 181 5.03 11.35 -6.13
C GLY A 181 6.40 10.69 -6.00
N GLU A 182 6.59 9.52 -6.57
CA GLU A 182 7.84 8.77 -6.54
C GLU A 182 8.88 9.33 -7.53
N ARG A 183 10.15 9.06 -7.27
CA ARG A 183 11.23 9.41 -8.19
C ARG A 183 11.22 8.47 -9.38
N THR A 184 11.47 9.00 -10.58
CA THR A 184 11.53 8.21 -11.82
C THR A 184 12.46 7.01 -11.73
N ARG A 185 13.62 7.18 -11.08
CA ARG A 185 14.57 6.09 -10.88
C ARG A 185 14.00 4.96 -10.02
N GLU A 186 13.35 5.30 -8.92
CA GLU A 186 12.75 4.31 -8.00
C GLU A 186 11.63 3.53 -8.68
N VAL A 187 10.84 4.21 -9.52
CA VAL A 187 9.81 3.58 -10.37
C VAL A 187 10.41 2.58 -11.33
N ASN A 188 11.47 2.95 -12.01
CA ASN A 188 12.16 2.10 -12.98
C ASN A 188 12.80 0.89 -12.30
N ASP A 189 13.45 1.10 -11.17
CA ASP A 189 14.07 0.03 -10.38
C ASP A 189 12.99 -0.98 -9.91
N LEU A 190 11.88 -0.49 -9.36
CA LEU A 190 10.75 -1.34 -8.94
C LEU A 190 10.16 -2.15 -10.10
N TYR A 191 9.94 -1.51 -11.24
CA TYR A 191 9.40 -2.17 -12.43
C TYR A 191 10.31 -3.30 -12.90
N ASN A 192 11.62 -3.06 -12.97
CA ASN A 192 12.60 -4.08 -13.35
C ASN A 192 12.68 -5.23 -12.32
N GLU A 193 12.68 -4.91 -11.03
CA GLU A 193 12.66 -5.93 -9.98
C GLU A 193 11.40 -6.80 -10.04
N MET A 194 10.25 -6.24 -10.38
CA MET A 194 9.01 -6.99 -10.54
C MET A 194 9.03 -7.90 -11.78
N ILE A 195 9.71 -7.48 -12.84
CA ILE A 195 9.96 -8.33 -14.01
C ILE A 195 10.88 -9.50 -13.62
N GLU A 196 11.98 -9.22 -12.94
CA GLU A 196 12.96 -10.24 -12.52
C GLU A 196 12.37 -11.26 -11.54
N SER A 197 11.54 -10.82 -10.62
CA SER A 197 10.84 -11.70 -9.67
C SER A 197 9.63 -12.44 -10.26
N GLY A 198 9.22 -12.09 -11.49
CA GLY A 198 8.12 -12.74 -12.20
C GLY A 198 6.72 -12.37 -11.69
N VAL A 199 6.58 -11.32 -10.85
CA VAL A 199 5.29 -10.91 -10.31
C VAL A 199 4.55 -9.89 -11.19
N ILE A 200 5.22 -9.32 -12.20
CA ILE A 200 4.67 -8.27 -13.06
C ILE A 200 3.43 -8.73 -13.84
N GLU A 201 3.37 -9.98 -14.27
CA GLU A 201 2.29 -10.50 -15.11
C GLU A 201 0.90 -10.43 -14.46
N LYS A 202 0.84 -10.41 -13.13
CA LYS A 202 -0.38 -10.31 -12.33
C LYS A 202 -0.58 -8.92 -11.72
N THR A 203 0.18 -7.94 -12.19
CA THR A 203 0.20 -6.60 -11.60
C THR A 203 0.01 -5.53 -12.65
N ALA A 204 -0.89 -4.58 -12.41
CA ALA A 204 -0.98 -3.33 -13.14
C ALA A 204 -0.27 -2.23 -12.33
N MET A 205 0.52 -1.40 -12.98
CA MET A 205 1.29 -0.34 -12.33
C MET A 205 0.92 1.03 -12.90
N VAL A 206 0.65 1.99 -12.01
CA VAL A 206 0.30 3.37 -12.39
C VAL A 206 1.19 4.33 -11.61
N PHE A 207 1.80 5.30 -12.28
CA PHE A 207 2.70 6.26 -11.64
C PHE A 207 2.34 7.71 -11.96
N GLY A 208 2.27 8.54 -10.91
CA GLY A 208 2.36 9.98 -10.97
C GLY A 208 3.69 10.40 -10.33
N GLN A 209 4.68 10.69 -11.17
CA GLN A 209 6.05 10.92 -10.72
C GLN A 209 6.22 12.27 -10.01
N MET A 210 7.31 12.41 -9.25
CA MET A 210 7.61 13.61 -8.47
C MET A 210 7.70 14.88 -9.31
N ASN A 211 8.14 14.78 -10.56
CA ASN A 211 8.29 15.90 -11.50
C ASN A 211 7.01 16.25 -12.26
N GLU A 212 5.95 15.48 -12.12
CA GLU A 212 4.67 15.77 -12.73
C GLU A 212 3.89 16.84 -11.96
N PRO A 213 2.96 17.56 -12.62
CA PRO A 213 2.13 18.57 -11.94
C PRO A 213 1.32 17.99 -10.77
N PRO A 214 0.91 18.83 -9.81
CA PRO A 214 0.14 18.36 -8.66
C PRO A 214 -1.19 17.69 -9.04
N GLY A 215 -1.81 18.07 -10.15
CA GLY A 215 -3.00 17.40 -10.66
C GLY A 215 -2.78 15.91 -10.95
N ALA A 216 -1.66 15.57 -11.59
CA ALA A 216 -1.29 14.19 -11.87
C ALA A 216 -1.03 13.41 -10.58
N ARG A 217 -0.25 13.96 -9.67
CA ARG A 217 0.06 13.32 -8.37
C ARG A 217 -1.18 13.14 -7.50
N MET A 218 -2.15 14.03 -7.58
CA MET A 218 -3.41 13.96 -6.85
C MET A 218 -4.36 12.89 -7.40
N ARG A 219 -4.31 12.59 -8.69
CA ARG A 219 -5.27 11.71 -9.37
C ARG A 219 -4.75 10.31 -9.67
N VAL A 220 -3.45 10.09 -9.64
CA VAL A 220 -2.87 8.78 -9.99
C VAL A 220 -3.35 7.64 -9.09
N ALA A 221 -3.57 7.90 -7.81
CA ALA A 221 -4.14 6.90 -6.90
C ALA A 221 -5.54 6.48 -7.33
N LEU A 222 -6.35 7.41 -7.82
CA LEU A 222 -7.69 7.12 -8.36
C LEU A 222 -7.62 6.29 -9.65
N THR A 223 -6.62 6.51 -10.48
CA THR A 223 -6.40 5.69 -11.68
C THR A 223 -6.12 4.25 -11.31
N GLY A 224 -5.21 4.01 -10.38
CA GLY A 224 -4.93 2.67 -9.86
C GLY A 224 -6.14 2.02 -9.21
N LEU A 225 -6.84 2.77 -8.38
CA LEU A 225 -8.07 2.30 -7.72
C LEU A 225 -9.15 1.91 -8.74
N THR A 226 -9.30 2.67 -9.81
CA THR A 226 -10.27 2.38 -10.88
C THR A 226 -9.96 1.05 -11.57
N MET A 227 -8.69 0.76 -11.84
CA MET A 227 -8.28 -0.52 -12.38
C MET A 227 -8.58 -1.67 -11.41
N ALA A 228 -8.32 -1.46 -10.11
CA ALA A 228 -8.62 -2.44 -9.07
C ALA A 228 -10.12 -2.69 -8.91
N GLU A 229 -10.94 -1.65 -8.98
CA GLU A 229 -12.40 -1.76 -8.90
C GLU A 229 -12.99 -2.60 -10.02
N TYR A 230 -12.46 -2.54 -11.22
CA TYR A 230 -12.90 -3.37 -12.33
C TYR A 230 -12.76 -4.87 -11.99
N PHE A 231 -11.62 -5.28 -11.49
CA PHE A 231 -11.38 -6.67 -11.11
C PHE A 231 -12.25 -7.13 -9.94
N ARG A 232 -12.50 -6.25 -8.98
CA ARG A 232 -13.39 -6.54 -7.86
C ARG A 232 -14.85 -6.70 -8.32
N ASP A 233 -15.35 -5.74 -9.11
CA ASP A 233 -16.77 -5.61 -9.39
C ASP A 233 -17.23 -6.44 -10.60
N GLU A 234 -16.43 -6.50 -11.66
CA GLU A 234 -16.74 -7.18 -12.91
C GLU A 234 -16.22 -8.63 -12.95
N GLU A 235 -15.07 -8.89 -12.35
CA GLU A 235 -14.44 -10.21 -12.36
C GLU A 235 -14.57 -10.95 -11.03
N GLY A 236 -15.12 -10.32 -10.00
CA GLY A 236 -15.34 -10.94 -8.70
C GLY A 236 -14.06 -11.36 -7.98
N GLN A 237 -12.95 -10.65 -8.20
CA GLN A 237 -11.67 -11.02 -7.66
C GLN A 237 -11.34 -10.32 -6.33
N ASP A 238 -10.44 -10.92 -5.58
CA ASP A 238 -9.79 -10.29 -4.44
C ASP A 238 -8.52 -9.58 -4.95
N VAL A 239 -8.55 -8.24 -4.91
CA VAL A 239 -7.48 -7.40 -5.44
C VAL A 239 -6.64 -6.84 -4.31
N LEU A 240 -5.34 -6.83 -4.48
CA LEU A 240 -4.40 -6.15 -3.59
C LEU A 240 -3.98 -4.82 -4.24
N LEU A 241 -4.29 -3.73 -3.57
CA LEU A 241 -3.94 -2.38 -4.03
C LEU A 241 -2.84 -1.79 -3.16
N PHE A 242 -1.72 -1.45 -3.78
CA PHE A 242 -0.64 -0.72 -3.12
C PHE A 242 -0.69 0.75 -3.51
N ILE A 243 -0.56 1.63 -2.51
CA ILE A 243 -0.43 3.07 -2.71
C ILE A 243 0.85 3.52 -2.02
N ASP A 244 1.81 3.94 -2.80
CA ASP A 244 3.08 4.44 -2.29
C ASP A 244 3.37 5.81 -2.91
N ASN A 245 3.16 6.87 -2.24
CA ASN A 245 2.90 7.09 -0.81
C ASN A 245 1.60 7.91 -0.64
N ILE A 246 0.75 7.54 0.29
CA ILE A 246 -0.54 8.24 0.51
C ILE A 246 -0.33 9.69 0.98
N PHE A 247 0.77 10.00 1.66
CA PHE A 247 1.12 11.36 2.04
C PHE A 247 1.27 12.27 0.82
N ARG A 248 1.84 11.76 -0.27
CA ARG A 248 2.02 12.54 -1.52
C ARG A 248 0.69 12.88 -2.18
N PHE A 249 -0.32 12.03 -2.02
CA PHE A 249 -1.69 12.34 -2.44
C PHE A 249 -2.23 13.57 -1.69
N THR A 250 -2.10 13.61 -0.38
CA THR A 250 -2.54 14.76 0.44
C THR A 250 -1.72 16.02 0.16
N GLN A 251 -0.42 15.89 -0.03
CA GLN A 251 0.47 17.00 -0.37
C GLN A 251 0.11 17.63 -1.72
N ALA A 252 -0.14 16.82 -2.74
CA ALA A 252 -0.59 17.30 -4.04
C ALA A 252 -1.95 18.03 -3.93
N GLY A 253 -2.86 17.50 -3.13
CA GLY A 253 -4.13 18.15 -2.82
C GLY A 253 -3.97 19.51 -2.17
N SER A 254 -2.99 19.69 -1.27
CA SER A 254 -2.70 20.99 -0.67
C SER A 254 -2.13 21.99 -1.67
N GLU A 255 -1.27 21.55 -2.56
CA GLU A 255 -0.74 22.39 -3.66
C GLU A 255 -1.86 22.86 -4.58
N VAL A 256 -2.74 21.97 -4.99
CA VAL A 256 -3.92 22.30 -5.82
C VAL A 256 -4.84 23.27 -5.11
N SER A 257 -5.13 23.04 -3.84
CA SER A 257 -5.99 23.91 -3.04
C SER A 257 -5.45 25.34 -2.94
N ALA A 258 -4.14 25.48 -2.71
CA ALA A 258 -3.47 26.78 -2.69
C ALA A 258 -3.58 27.51 -4.05
N LEU A 259 -3.35 26.78 -5.13
CA LEU A 259 -3.47 27.32 -6.49
C LEU A 259 -4.91 27.74 -6.86
N LEU A 260 -5.91 27.06 -6.30
CA LEU A 260 -7.32 27.41 -6.46
C LEU A 260 -7.77 28.57 -5.56
N GLY A 261 -6.87 29.11 -4.73
CA GLY A 261 -7.15 30.24 -3.84
C GLY A 261 -8.01 29.90 -2.64
N ARG A 262 -8.07 28.63 -2.23
CA ARG A 262 -8.79 28.23 -1.01
C ARG A 262 -8.01 28.63 0.23
N MET A 263 -8.73 29.04 1.27
CA MET A 263 -8.11 29.38 2.55
C MET A 263 -7.53 28.14 3.20
N PRO A 264 -6.24 28.12 3.59
CA PRO A 264 -5.63 26.95 4.19
C PRO A 264 -6.19 26.68 5.58
N SER A 265 -6.23 25.41 5.97
CA SER A 265 -6.54 24.94 7.31
C SER A 265 -5.26 24.79 8.15
N ALA A 266 -5.32 24.00 9.24
CA ALA A 266 -4.18 23.77 10.12
C ALA A 266 -2.94 23.29 9.36
N VAL A 267 -1.77 23.83 9.72
CA VAL A 267 -0.46 23.49 9.17
C VAL A 267 -0.36 23.72 7.62
N GLY A 268 -1.25 24.54 7.07
CA GLY A 268 -1.26 24.86 5.64
C GLY A 268 -1.94 23.83 4.74
N TYR A 269 -2.56 22.80 5.31
CA TYR A 269 -3.30 21.82 4.53
C TYR A 269 -4.62 22.36 3.98
N GLN A 270 -5.16 21.70 2.96
CA GLN A 270 -6.44 22.04 2.37
C GLN A 270 -7.60 21.85 3.35
N PRO A 271 -8.63 22.71 3.30
CA PRO A 271 -9.82 22.53 4.14
C PRO A 271 -10.62 21.26 3.79
N THR A 272 -10.41 20.72 2.61
CA THR A 272 -11.07 19.51 2.08
C THR A 272 -10.28 18.21 2.33
N LEU A 273 -9.23 18.25 3.15
CA LEU A 273 -8.34 17.09 3.40
C LEU A 273 -9.12 15.84 3.81
N ALA A 274 -9.98 15.94 4.80
CA ALA A 274 -10.76 14.81 5.29
C ALA A 274 -11.73 14.27 4.23
N THR A 275 -12.36 15.14 3.46
CA THR A 275 -13.28 14.78 2.40
C THR A 275 -12.58 14.10 1.24
N GLU A 276 -11.43 14.61 0.83
CA GLU A 276 -10.61 14.02 -0.25
C GLU A 276 -10.09 12.63 0.15
N MET A 277 -9.57 12.51 1.35
CA MET A 277 -9.10 11.23 1.88
C MET A 277 -10.25 10.24 2.02
N GLY A 278 -11.39 10.65 2.57
CA GLY A 278 -12.57 9.84 2.71
C GLY A 278 -13.12 9.33 1.36
N ALA A 279 -13.18 10.20 0.36
CA ALA A 279 -13.64 9.83 -0.97
C ALA A 279 -12.77 8.75 -1.63
N LEU A 280 -11.46 8.77 -1.38
CA LEU A 280 -10.54 7.72 -1.84
C LEU A 280 -10.73 6.44 -1.01
N GLN A 281 -10.68 6.55 0.30
CA GLN A 281 -10.63 5.39 1.21
C GLN A 281 -11.92 4.58 1.23
N GLU A 282 -13.08 5.22 1.14
CA GLU A 282 -14.38 4.53 1.17
C GLU A 282 -14.66 3.66 -0.08
N ARG A 283 -13.95 3.90 -1.16
CA ARG A 283 -13.99 3.05 -2.36
C ARG A 283 -13.23 1.74 -2.17
N ILE A 284 -12.28 1.73 -1.25
CA ILE A 284 -11.41 0.58 -0.94
C ILE A 284 -12.11 -0.29 0.09
N THR A 285 -12.88 -1.27 -0.35
CA THR A 285 -13.69 -2.11 0.53
C THR A 285 -14.03 -3.44 -0.13
N SER A 286 -14.57 -4.37 0.66
CA SER A 286 -15.19 -5.59 0.16
C SER A 286 -16.60 -5.33 -0.31
N THR A 287 -16.95 -5.91 -1.44
CA THR A 287 -18.33 -5.97 -1.95
C THR A 287 -18.83 -7.41 -1.96
N LYS A 288 -20.09 -7.60 -2.32
CA LYS A 288 -20.67 -8.95 -2.51
C LYS A 288 -19.99 -9.74 -3.63
N ASN A 289 -19.35 -9.05 -4.57
CA ASN A 289 -18.70 -9.67 -5.72
C ASN A 289 -17.22 -10.00 -5.47
N GLY A 290 -16.50 -9.14 -4.80
CA GLY A 290 -15.07 -9.29 -4.57
C GLY A 290 -14.54 -8.32 -3.51
N SER A 291 -13.23 -8.15 -3.44
CA SER A 291 -12.62 -7.26 -2.45
C SER A 291 -11.45 -6.48 -3.02
N ILE A 292 -11.20 -5.31 -2.44
CA ILE A 292 -9.94 -4.58 -2.57
C ILE A 292 -9.36 -4.46 -1.16
N THR A 293 -8.21 -5.06 -0.96
CA THR A 293 -7.39 -4.89 0.25
C THR A 293 -6.25 -3.95 -0.09
N SER A 294 -6.05 -2.89 0.68
CA SER A 294 -4.99 -1.93 0.38
C SER A 294 -3.85 -1.98 1.38
N VAL A 295 -2.64 -1.80 0.85
CA VAL A 295 -1.43 -1.53 1.63
C VAL A 295 -0.94 -0.16 1.22
N GLN A 296 -0.97 0.79 2.15
CA GLN A 296 -0.68 2.19 1.90
C GLN A 296 0.58 2.58 2.67
N ALA A 297 1.65 2.91 1.94
CA ALA A 297 2.83 3.47 2.57
C ALA A 297 2.51 4.87 3.08
N ILE A 298 2.85 5.13 4.33
CA ILE A 298 2.57 6.39 5.01
C ILE A 298 3.89 7.02 5.44
N TYR A 299 4.15 8.22 4.96
CA TYR A 299 5.23 9.08 5.45
C TYR A 299 4.68 9.98 6.57
N VAL A 300 5.41 10.05 7.66
CA VAL A 300 5.07 10.89 8.82
C VAL A 300 6.07 12.05 8.88
N PRO A 301 5.65 13.28 8.50
CA PRO A 301 6.53 14.44 8.52
C PRO A 301 7.11 14.69 9.93
N ALA A 302 8.44 14.80 10.01
CA ALA A 302 9.16 15.04 11.27
C ALA A 302 8.82 14.05 12.40
N ASP A 303 8.40 12.84 12.05
CA ASP A 303 7.92 11.81 13.00
C ASP A 303 6.76 12.26 13.90
N ASP A 304 6.03 13.28 13.46
CA ASP A 304 4.88 13.83 14.18
C ASP A 304 3.57 13.17 13.74
N LEU A 305 3.10 12.22 14.54
CA LEU A 305 1.85 11.51 14.30
C LEU A 305 0.60 12.41 14.46
N THR A 306 0.76 13.61 15.01
CA THR A 306 -0.33 14.58 15.15
C THR A 306 -0.49 15.49 13.94
N ASP A 307 0.45 15.42 12.97
CA ASP A 307 0.30 16.12 11.70
C ASP A 307 -1.01 15.71 11.02
N PRO A 308 -1.78 16.66 10.48
CA PRO A 308 -3.11 16.38 9.91
C PRO A 308 -3.15 15.32 8.83
N ALA A 309 -2.11 15.19 8.00
CA ALA A 309 -2.09 14.20 6.91
C ALA A 309 -2.02 12.77 7.44
N PRO A 310 -1.01 12.36 8.24
CA PRO A 310 -1.02 11.02 8.83
C PRO A 310 -2.20 10.79 9.77
N ALA A 311 -2.59 11.77 10.58
CA ALA A 311 -3.73 11.65 11.49
C ALA A 311 -5.04 11.33 10.75
N THR A 312 -5.29 11.97 9.61
CA THR A 312 -6.46 11.71 8.78
C THR A 312 -6.39 10.32 8.14
N ALA A 313 -5.21 9.90 7.67
CA ALA A 313 -5.00 8.58 7.11
C ALA A 313 -5.22 7.47 8.15
N PHE A 314 -4.70 7.64 9.37
CA PHE A 314 -4.87 6.68 10.47
C PHE A 314 -6.33 6.36 10.82
N ALA A 315 -7.22 7.34 10.68
CA ALA A 315 -8.65 7.14 10.96
C ALA A 315 -9.30 6.07 10.06
N HIS A 316 -8.71 5.79 8.91
CA HIS A 316 -9.21 4.81 7.94
C HIS A 316 -8.56 3.44 8.04
N LEU A 317 -7.47 3.30 8.79
CA LEU A 317 -6.68 2.07 8.83
C LEU A 317 -7.31 0.98 9.71
N ASP A 318 -7.29 -0.24 9.22
CA ASP A 318 -7.68 -1.45 9.96
C ASP A 318 -6.48 -2.14 10.61
N ALA A 319 -5.31 -2.00 10.03
CA ALA A 319 -4.07 -2.57 10.54
C ALA A 319 -2.88 -1.65 10.22
N THR A 320 -1.81 -1.78 11.01
CA THR A 320 -0.53 -1.12 10.75
C THR A 320 0.60 -2.13 10.75
N THR A 321 1.46 -2.05 9.75
CA THR A 321 2.70 -2.82 9.66
C THR A 321 3.85 -1.84 9.81
N VAL A 322 4.63 -1.98 10.87
CA VAL A 322 5.77 -1.10 11.17
C VAL A 322 7.08 -1.85 10.89
N LEU A 323 7.86 -1.36 9.94
CA LEU A 323 9.19 -1.87 9.65
C LEU A 323 10.22 -1.10 10.48
N ASN A 324 11.07 -1.82 11.19
CA ASN A 324 12.03 -1.24 12.12
C ASN A 324 13.47 -1.60 11.76
N ARG A 325 14.32 -0.58 11.63
CA ARG A 325 15.72 -0.76 11.31
C ARG A 325 16.48 -1.60 12.34
N SER A 326 16.16 -1.46 13.62
CA SER A 326 16.81 -2.25 14.67
C SER A 326 16.63 -3.75 14.49
N ILE A 327 15.54 -4.17 13.85
CA ILE A 327 15.27 -5.57 13.52
C ILE A 327 16.14 -6.01 12.33
N THR A 328 16.35 -5.15 11.33
CA THR A 328 17.28 -5.45 10.23
C THR A 328 18.72 -5.63 10.71
N GLU A 329 19.12 -4.88 11.71
CA GLU A 329 20.45 -4.97 12.32
C GLU A 329 20.71 -6.33 12.99
N LEU A 330 19.65 -7.01 13.41
CA LEU A 330 19.70 -8.38 13.94
C LEU A 330 19.69 -9.46 12.84
N GLY A 331 19.60 -9.05 11.56
CA GLY A 331 19.49 -9.98 10.44
C GLY A 331 18.12 -10.63 10.30
N ILE A 332 17.10 -10.07 10.91
CA ILE A 332 15.72 -10.58 10.88
C ILE A 332 14.96 -9.91 9.75
N TYR A 333 14.50 -10.69 8.79
CA TYR A 333 13.69 -10.27 7.65
C TYR A 333 12.45 -11.15 7.49
N PRO A 334 11.25 -10.57 7.27
CA PRO A 334 10.94 -9.14 7.18
C PRO A 334 11.15 -8.42 8.53
N ALA A 335 11.55 -7.17 8.46
CA ALA A 335 11.84 -6.35 9.64
C ALA A 335 10.58 -5.75 10.28
N VAL A 336 9.49 -6.49 10.30
CA VAL A 336 8.23 -6.08 10.90
C VAL A 336 8.35 -6.11 12.42
N ASP A 337 8.05 -4.99 13.05
CA ASP A 337 8.09 -4.88 14.51
C ASP A 337 6.82 -5.49 15.13
N PRO A 338 6.92 -6.59 15.86
CA PRO A 338 5.76 -7.27 16.42
C PRO A 338 5.11 -6.54 17.60
N LEU A 339 5.81 -5.58 18.21
CA LEU A 339 5.29 -4.77 19.32
C LEU A 339 4.61 -3.48 18.84
N GLU A 340 5.10 -2.90 17.75
CA GLU A 340 4.57 -1.64 17.20
C GLU A 340 3.48 -1.86 16.13
N SER A 341 3.44 -3.04 15.52
CA SER A 341 2.43 -3.39 14.51
C SER A 341 1.13 -3.82 15.18
N THR A 342 0.00 -3.39 14.61
CA THR A 342 -1.33 -3.62 15.18
C THR A 342 -2.35 -4.05 14.14
N SER A 343 -3.44 -4.68 14.57
CA SER A 343 -4.58 -4.99 13.73
C SER A 343 -5.87 -4.98 14.56
N ARG A 344 -6.91 -4.36 14.01
CA ARG A 344 -8.24 -4.32 14.64
C ARG A 344 -8.94 -5.68 14.69
N ILE A 345 -8.59 -6.58 13.76
CA ILE A 345 -9.19 -7.93 13.74
C ILE A 345 -8.49 -8.94 14.65
N LEU A 346 -7.41 -8.55 15.32
CA LEU A 346 -6.80 -9.38 16.35
C LEU A 346 -7.69 -9.37 17.61
N ASP A 347 -8.79 -10.04 17.51
CA ASP A 347 -9.86 -10.15 18.49
C ASP A 347 -10.31 -11.61 18.53
N PRO A 348 -10.49 -12.22 19.72
CA PRO A 348 -10.85 -13.64 19.84
C PRO A 348 -12.16 -14.01 19.13
N LEU A 349 -13.08 -13.06 18.94
CA LEU A 349 -14.33 -13.28 18.23
C LEU A 349 -14.16 -13.35 16.70
N ILE A 350 -13.05 -12.84 16.17
CA ILE A 350 -12.76 -12.82 14.73
C ILE A 350 -11.74 -13.88 14.35
N VAL A 351 -10.58 -13.88 15.02
CA VAL A 351 -9.47 -14.77 14.69
C VAL A 351 -9.54 -16.12 15.42
N GLY A 352 -10.38 -16.22 16.45
CA GLY A 352 -10.47 -17.36 17.34
C GLY A 352 -9.59 -17.21 18.58
N GLU A 353 -9.94 -17.97 19.62
CA GLU A 353 -9.31 -17.89 20.94
C GLU A 353 -7.83 -18.30 20.89
N GLU A 354 -7.50 -19.38 20.20
CA GLU A 354 -6.12 -19.90 20.12
C GLU A 354 -5.18 -18.89 19.46
N HIS A 355 -5.55 -18.37 18.32
CA HIS A 355 -4.75 -17.36 17.62
C HIS A 355 -4.50 -16.12 18.50
N TYR A 356 -5.57 -15.61 19.11
CA TYR A 356 -5.50 -14.43 19.97
C TYR A 356 -4.58 -14.67 21.18
N GLN A 357 -4.72 -15.79 21.86
CA GLN A 357 -3.91 -16.11 23.04
C GLN A 357 -2.44 -16.29 22.69
N VAL A 358 -2.13 -16.97 21.59
CA VAL A 358 -0.74 -17.14 21.14
C VAL A 358 -0.12 -15.79 20.77
N ALA A 359 -0.82 -14.94 20.02
CA ALA A 359 -0.34 -13.62 19.64
C ALA A 359 -0.05 -12.74 20.88
N ARG A 360 -0.96 -12.73 21.84
CA ARG A 360 -0.79 -11.96 23.09
C ARG A 360 0.36 -12.48 23.93
N ALA A 361 0.48 -13.79 24.07
CA ALA A 361 1.59 -14.41 24.81
C ALA A 361 2.95 -14.10 24.17
N VAL A 362 3.03 -14.13 22.84
CA VAL A 362 4.24 -13.72 22.09
C VAL A 362 4.59 -12.27 22.39
N GLN A 363 3.63 -11.37 22.32
CA GLN A 363 3.84 -9.94 22.61
C GLN A 363 4.29 -9.71 24.06
N GLU A 364 3.72 -10.40 25.02
CA GLU A 364 4.11 -10.32 26.43
C GLU A 364 5.55 -10.78 26.66
N VAL A 365 5.95 -11.89 26.07
CA VAL A 365 7.33 -12.39 26.14
C VAL A 365 8.31 -11.40 25.51
N LEU A 366 8.00 -10.88 24.35
CA LEU A 366 8.86 -9.90 23.67
C LEU A 366 8.93 -8.57 24.43
N GLN A 367 7.83 -8.12 25.02
CA GLN A 367 7.81 -6.89 25.83
C GLN A 367 8.66 -7.08 27.10
N LYS A 368 8.53 -8.19 27.78
CA LYS A 368 9.35 -8.51 28.97
C LYS A 368 10.85 -8.57 28.62
N TYR A 369 11.18 -9.17 27.46
CA TYR A 369 12.56 -9.18 26.98
C TYR A 369 13.10 -7.77 26.71
N LYS A 370 12.29 -6.92 26.07
CA LYS A 370 12.64 -5.52 25.83
C LYS A 370 12.90 -4.76 27.14
N ASP A 371 12.07 -4.97 28.15
CA ASP A 371 12.22 -4.35 29.47
C ASP A 371 13.49 -4.83 30.22
N LEU A 372 13.90 -6.09 29.97
CA LEU A 372 15.11 -6.66 30.57
C LEU A 372 16.41 -6.28 29.84
N GLN A 373 16.33 -5.76 28.62
CA GLN A 373 17.54 -5.46 27.82
C GLN A 373 18.49 -4.47 28.49
N ASP A 374 17.97 -3.46 29.17
CA ASP A 374 18.79 -2.47 29.89
C ASP A 374 19.54 -3.12 31.05
N ILE A 375 18.88 -4.01 31.76
CA ILE A 375 19.48 -4.79 32.86
C ILE A 375 20.57 -5.71 32.32
N ILE A 376 20.31 -6.40 31.21
CA ILE A 376 21.27 -7.29 30.55
C ILE A 376 22.51 -6.52 30.08
N ALA A 377 22.31 -5.33 29.51
CA ALA A 377 23.40 -4.49 29.02
C ALA A 377 24.32 -3.96 30.11
N ILE A 378 23.78 -3.69 31.30
CA ILE A 378 24.50 -3.11 32.42
C ILE A 378 25.12 -4.20 33.33
N LEU A 379 24.32 -5.20 33.69
CA LEU A 379 24.68 -6.21 34.71
C LEU A 379 25.02 -7.59 34.13
N GLY A 380 24.67 -7.84 32.88
CA GLY A 380 24.85 -9.14 32.23
C GLY A 380 23.71 -10.13 32.48
N MET A 381 23.72 -11.21 31.73
CA MET A 381 22.68 -12.26 31.79
C MET A 381 22.67 -13.02 33.14
N ASP A 382 23.83 -13.11 33.78
CA ASP A 382 23.99 -13.94 35.01
C ASP A 382 23.23 -13.34 36.21
N GLU A 383 22.94 -12.06 36.17
CA GLU A 383 22.20 -11.36 37.24
C GLU A 383 20.67 -11.56 37.15
N LEU A 384 20.19 -12.16 36.07
CA LEU A 384 18.76 -12.47 35.91
C LEU A 384 18.35 -13.67 36.74
N SER A 385 17.09 -13.70 37.19
CA SER A 385 16.46 -14.89 37.76
C SER A 385 16.39 -16.01 36.71
N GLU A 386 16.29 -17.25 37.15
CA GLU A 386 16.14 -18.42 36.25
C GLU A 386 14.90 -18.29 35.37
N GLU A 387 13.81 -17.75 35.92
CA GLU A 387 12.58 -17.46 35.17
C GLU A 387 12.81 -16.42 34.05
N ASP A 388 13.55 -15.34 34.37
CA ASP A 388 13.86 -14.31 33.39
C ASP A 388 14.82 -14.80 32.30
N LYS A 389 15.82 -15.63 32.68
CA LYS A 389 16.69 -16.29 31.71
C LYS A 389 15.93 -17.16 30.73
N LEU A 390 14.95 -17.90 31.20
CA LEU A 390 14.09 -18.76 30.36
C LEU A 390 13.24 -17.87 29.42
N THR A 391 12.65 -16.79 29.94
CA THR A 391 11.89 -15.84 29.16
C THR A 391 12.74 -15.23 28.04
N VAL A 392 13.96 -14.78 28.35
CA VAL A 392 14.90 -14.22 27.37
C VAL A 392 15.27 -15.26 26.32
N ALA A 393 15.55 -16.48 26.69
CA ALA A 393 15.88 -17.55 25.75
C ALA A 393 14.73 -17.82 24.75
N ARG A 394 13.51 -17.90 25.25
CA ARG A 394 12.32 -18.06 24.40
C ARG A 394 12.04 -16.83 23.53
N ALA A 395 12.19 -15.64 24.09
CA ALA A 395 12.02 -14.39 23.34
C ALA A 395 12.97 -14.29 22.15
N ARG A 396 14.22 -14.66 22.33
CA ARG A 396 15.23 -14.68 21.27
C ARG A 396 14.90 -15.68 20.17
N LYS A 397 14.39 -16.85 20.53
CA LYS A 397 13.89 -17.85 19.56
C LYS A 397 12.69 -17.31 18.79
N ILE A 398 11.75 -16.68 19.48
CA ILE A 398 10.55 -16.06 18.87
C ILE A 398 10.95 -14.98 17.87
N GLN A 399 11.87 -14.08 18.23
CA GLN A 399 12.35 -13.04 17.32
C GLN A 399 12.92 -13.63 16.03
N ARG A 400 13.76 -14.65 16.15
CA ARG A 400 14.38 -15.30 14.99
C ARG A 400 13.38 -16.09 14.17
N PHE A 401 12.40 -16.72 14.82
CA PHE A 401 11.36 -17.47 14.14
C PHE A 401 10.38 -16.58 13.36
N PHE A 402 10.27 -15.30 13.68
CA PHE A 402 9.54 -14.36 12.85
C PHE A 402 10.19 -14.09 11.49
N SER A 403 11.48 -14.34 11.36
CA SER A 403 12.14 -14.27 10.06
C SER A 403 11.73 -15.44 9.17
N GLN A 404 11.66 -15.19 7.87
CA GLN A 404 11.41 -16.23 6.88
C GLN A 404 12.00 -15.84 5.52
N PRO A 405 12.41 -16.81 4.71
CA PRO A 405 12.90 -16.52 3.37
C PRO A 405 11.76 -16.16 2.42
N PHE A 406 11.99 -15.18 1.57
CA PHE A 406 11.04 -14.73 0.57
C PHE A 406 11.35 -15.30 -0.80
N SER A 407 10.31 -15.69 -1.54
CA SER A 407 10.43 -16.21 -2.89
C SER A 407 11.03 -15.19 -3.86
N VAL A 408 10.67 -13.92 -3.70
CA VAL A 408 11.18 -12.82 -4.54
C VAL A 408 12.66 -12.50 -4.28
N ALA A 409 13.21 -12.92 -3.16
CA ALA A 409 14.62 -12.73 -2.80
C ALA A 409 15.48 -13.98 -3.09
N GLN A 410 14.91 -15.08 -3.54
CA GLN A 410 15.60 -16.36 -3.74
C GLN A 410 16.84 -16.25 -4.64
N GLN A 411 16.74 -15.47 -5.70
CA GLN A 411 17.86 -15.28 -6.64
C GLN A 411 19.06 -14.54 -6.02
N PHE A 412 18.84 -13.76 -4.96
CA PHE A 412 19.90 -13.02 -4.25
C PHE A 412 20.43 -13.79 -3.04
N THR A 413 19.57 -14.53 -2.34
CA THR A 413 19.92 -15.24 -1.12
C THR A 413 20.31 -16.70 -1.35
N GLY A 414 19.90 -17.27 -2.48
CA GLY A 414 20.07 -18.69 -2.79
C GLY A 414 19.16 -19.62 -1.97
N THR A 415 18.30 -19.04 -1.11
CA THR A 415 17.38 -19.80 -0.26
C THR A 415 15.97 -19.78 -0.85
N PRO A 416 15.32 -20.94 -1.05
CA PRO A 416 13.94 -20.99 -1.51
C PRO A 416 13.00 -20.28 -0.56
N GLY A 417 12.07 -19.48 -1.12
CA GLY A 417 11.06 -18.81 -0.33
C GLY A 417 10.07 -19.77 0.32
N LYS A 418 9.49 -19.34 1.43
CA LYS A 418 8.50 -20.10 2.19
C LYS A 418 7.22 -19.29 2.38
N TYR A 419 6.11 -19.86 1.94
CA TYR A 419 4.77 -19.44 2.35
C TYR A 419 4.40 -20.27 3.59
N VAL A 420 4.11 -19.62 4.70
CA VAL A 420 3.76 -20.32 5.94
C VAL A 420 2.28 -20.16 6.22
N PRO A 421 1.47 -21.22 6.12
CA PRO A 421 0.06 -21.15 6.47
C PRO A 421 -0.16 -20.68 7.91
N LEU A 422 -1.21 -19.91 8.14
CA LEU A 422 -1.53 -19.35 9.46
C LEU A 422 -1.58 -20.44 10.57
N LYS A 423 -2.16 -21.58 10.26
CA LYS A 423 -2.24 -22.73 11.17
C LYS A 423 -0.87 -23.20 11.66
N GLU A 424 0.09 -23.28 10.75
CA GLU A 424 1.47 -23.67 11.06
C GLU A 424 2.19 -22.57 11.85
N THR A 425 1.91 -21.32 11.57
CA THR A 425 2.45 -20.18 12.33
C THR A 425 1.96 -20.23 13.78
N ILE A 426 0.68 -20.38 14.01
CA ILE A 426 0.09 -20.47 15.35
C ILE A 426 0.68 -21.65 16.10
N ARG A 427 0.74 -22.83 15.48
CA ARG A 427 1.30 -24.05 16.08
C ARG A 427 2.77 -23.84 16.48
N GLY A 428 3.58 -23.31 15.59
CA GLY A 428 5.00 -23.12 15.84
C GLY A 428 5.29 -22.18 17.01
N PHE A 429 4.64 -21.02 17.05
CA PHE A 429 4.82 -20.09 18.16
C PHE A 429 4.26 -20.61 19.48
N LYS A 430 3.15 -21.32 19.44
CA LYS A 430 2.58 -21.99 20.63
C LYS A 430 3.56 -23.00 21.22
N GLU A 431 4.16 -23.85 20.38
CA GLU A 431 5.15 -24.84 20.83
C GLU A 431 6.41 -24.20 21.43
N ILE A 432 6.87 -23.08 20.88
CA ILE A 432 7.99 -22.32 21.45
C ILE A 432 7.61 -21.78 22.84
N LEU A 433 6.42 -21.17 22.97
CA LEU A 433 5.93 -20.65 24.24
C LEU A 433 5.76 -21.72 25.31
N GLU A 434 5.33 -22.92 24.93
CA GLU A 434 5.15 -24.06 25.83
C GLU A 434 6.47 -24.76 26.22
N GLY A 435 7.58 -24.35 25.62
CA GLY A 435 8.89 -24.87 25.90
C GLY A 435 9.25 -26.20 25.24
N LYS A 436 8.47 -26.64 24.26
CA LYS A 436 8.73 -27.89 23.53
C LYS A 436 10.06 -27.89 22.76
N HIS A 437 10.58 -26.73 22.46
CA HIS A 437 11.79 -26.53 21.68
C HIS A 437 12.89 -25.78 22.45
N ASP A 438 12.82 -25.80 23.79
CA ASP A 438 13.81 -25.13 24.66
C ASP A 438 15.24 -25.65 24.45
N ARG A 439 15.38 -26.93 24.06
CA ARG A 439 16.69 -27.55 23.75
C ARG A 439 17.32 -27.11 22.46
N ILE A 440 16.55 -26.57 21.52
CA ILE A 440 17.03 -26.19 20.20
C ILE A 440 17.71 -24.81 20.28
N PRO A 441 18.97 -24.66 19.78
CA PRO A 441 19.65 -23.38 19.75
C PRO A 441 18.89 -22.32 18.93
N GLU A 442 18.95 -21.07 19.37
CA GLU A 442 18.21 -19.95 18.75
C GLU A 442 18.56 -19.70 17.29
N ASN A 443 19.80 -19.99 16.88
CA ASN A 443 20.24 -19.77 15.51
C ASN A 443 19.53 -20.67 14.49
N LEU A 444 18.97 -21.80 14.91
CA LEU A 444 18.23 -22.71 14.04
C LEU A 444 16.82 -22.21 13.71
N PHE A 445 16.34 -21.21 14.43
CA PHE A 445 15.04 -20.57 14.17
C PHE A 445 15.12 -19.47 13.11
N LEU A 446 16.35 -19.02 12.80
CA LEU A 446 16.54 -17.93 11.86
C LEU A 446 16.24 -18.36 10.43
N MET A 447 15.44 -17.57 9.72
CA MET A 447 15.07 -17.78 8.31
C MET A 447 14.49 -19.20 8.08
N ALA A 448 13.70 -19.68 9.00
CA ALA A 448 12.93 -20.90 8.88
C ALA A 448 11.52 -20.63 8.33
N GLY A 449 10.92 -21.59 7.71
CA GLY A 449 9.49 -21.58 7.39
C GLY A 449 8.66 -21.93 8.61
N GLY A 450 8.16 -23.16 8.69
CA GLY A 450 7.43 -23.67 9.87
C GLY A 450 8.35 -24.25 10.94
N ILE A 451 7.75 -24.61 12.08
CA ILE A 451 8.49 -25.17 13.21
C ILE A 451 9.12 -26.54 12.89
N ASP A 452 8.50 -27.31 12.02
CA ASP A 452 9.02 -28.62 11.62
C ASP A 452 10.39 -28.51 10.93
N GLU A 453 10.61 -27.46 10.16
CA GLU A 453 11.91 -27.17 9.54
C GLU A 453 13.01 -26.91 10.59
N VAL A 454 12.67 -26.24 11.68
CA VAL A 454 13.58 -26.00 12.81
C VAL A 454 13.97 -27.31 13.48
N VAL A 455 13.00 -28.19 13.70
CA VAL A 455 13.22 -29.52 14.29
C VAL A 455 14.09 -30.37 13.36
N GLU A 456 13.81 -30.37 12.08
CA GLU A 456 14.61 -31.09 11.07
C GLU A 456 16.07 -30.61 11.03
N ARG A 457 16.29 -29.29 11.11
CA ARG A 457 17.64 -28.70 11.19
C ARG A 457 18.39 -29.18 12.42
N TYR A 458 17.70 -29.25 13.55
CA TYR A 458 18.29 -29.72 14.80
C TYR A 458 18.66 -31.21 14.73
N GLU A 459 17.74 -32.03 14.23
CA GLU A 459 17.96 -33.49 14.07
C GLU A 459 19.10 -33.79 13.09
N ALA A 460 19.21 -33.01 12.00
CA ALA A 460 20.31 -33.13 11.04
C ALA A 460 21.70 -32.85 11.63
N GLN A 461 21.76 -31.98 12.66
CA GLN A 461 23.02 -31.64 13.33
C GLN A 461 23.37 -32.63 14.48
N HIS A 462 22.40 -33.20 15.16
CA HIS A 462 22.58 -33.96 16.37
C HIS A 462 22.24 -35.45 16.22
N GLY A 463 21.75 -35.87 15.05
CA GLY A 463 21.19 -37.21 14.84
C GLY A 463 19.79 -37.33 15.46
N THR A 464 19.02 -38.27 14.97
CA THR A 464 17.75 -38.66 15.62
C THR A 464 18.09 -39.34 16.95
N GLU A 465 17.94 -38.61 18.05
CA GLU A 465 17.93 -39.24 19.37
C GLU A 465 16.67 -40.12 19.42
N SER A 466 16.88 -41.42 19.20
CA SER A 466 15.88 -42.48 19.36
C SER A 466 15.58 -42.74 20.83
#